data_65ee582b702e2cb336358d5a6f25f623
#
_entry.id   65ee582b702e2cb336358d5a6f25f623
#
_cell.length_a   1.000
_cell.length_b   1.000
_cell.length_c   1.000
_cell.angle_alpha   90.00
_cell.angle_beta   90.00
_cell.angle_gamma   90.00
#
_symmetry.space_group_name_H-M   'P 1'
#
loop_
_entity.id
_entity.type
_entity.pdbx_description
1 polymer ?
#
loop_
_entity_poly.entity_id
_entity_poly.type
_entity_poly.pdbx_seq_one_letter_code
_entity_poly.pdbx_strand_id
1 'polypeptide(L)'
;MTEVLFYHLETQPLERVLPGLLERSFERGWRVVVQTGSDERRDALDTHLWTYNEFSFLPHGTERDGDPASQPILLTATQDNPNSATVRFLVDRADPPDLSPYERAVFIFDGNDGEALTEARAHWKSVKAAGHTPTYWQQESGKWVKKA
;
A
#
# COMPACT_ATOMS: atom_id res chain seq x y z
N MET A 1 -7.78 -2.12 -17.07
CA MET A 1 -6.33 -1.95 -16.90
C MET A 1 -6.06 -1.25 -15.59
N THR A 2 -5.20 -1.80 -14.76
CA THR A 2 -4.87 -1.24 -13.44
C THR A 2 -3.66 -0.32 -13.56
N GLU A 3 -3.76 0.86 -12.96
CA GLU A 3 -2.60 1.74 -12.77
C GLU A 3 -1.80 1.22 -11.57
N VAL A 4 -0.53 0.93 -11.76
CA VAL A 4 0.32 0.37 -10.70
C VAL A 4 1.49 1.31 -10.44
N LEU A 5 1.63 1.74 -9.17
CA LEU A 5 2.70 2.64 -8.76
C LEU A 5 3.67 1.89 -7.85
N PHE A 6 4.97 2.04 -8.15
CA PHE A 6 6.03 1.47 -7.32
C PHE A 6 6.75 2.62 -6.62
N TYR A 7 6.64 2.66 -5.29
CA TYR A 7 7.29 3.68 -4.46
C TYR A 7 8.51 3.08 -3.78
N HIS A 8 9.66 3.56 -4.19
CA HIS A 8 10.98 3.16 -3.68
C HIS A 8 11.36 4.10 -2.53
N LEU A 9 11.34 3.58 -1.30
CA LEU A 9 11.72 4.33 -0.10
C LEU A 9 13.25 4.36 0.04
N GLU A 10 13.81 5.50 0.40
CA GLU A 10 15.25 5.64 0.63
C GLU A 10 15.57 6.14 2.03
N THR A 11 15.06 7.31 2.40
CA THR A 11 15.40 7.96 3.67
C THR A 11 14.30 7.92 4.71
N GLN A 12 13.04 7.74 4.27
CA GLN A 12 11.90 7.71 5.17
C GLN A 12 11.35 6.28 5.26
N PRO A 13 10.99 5.81 6.46
CA PRO A 13 10.36 4.49 6.61
C PRO A 13 8.90 4.50 6.15
N LEU A 14 8.35 3.31 5.96
CA LEU A 14 6.96 3.12 5.58
C LEU A 14 6.00 3.86 6.53
N GLU A 15 6.26 3.80 7.82
CA GLU A 15 5.42 4.40 8.85
C GLU A 15 5.30 5.92 8.73
N ARG A 16 6.26 6.56 8.07
CA ARG A 16 6.23 8.00 7.78
C ARG A 16 5.48 8.33 6.51
N VAL A 17 5.59 7.47 5.51
CA VAL A 17 5.07 7.73 4.17
C VAL A 17 3.61 7.29 4.01
N LEU A 18 3.27 6.12 4.56
CA LEU A 18 1.96 5.51 4.37
C LEU A 18 0.80 6.38 4.85
N PRO A 19 0.84 7.00 6.04
CA PRO A 19 -0.31 7.78 6.50
C PRO A 19 -0.74 8.88 5.54
N GLY A 20 0.21 9.62 4.98
CA GLY A 20 -0.10 10.69 4.03
C GLY A 20 -0.75 10.18 2.74
N LEU A 21 -0.29 9.03 2.24
CA LEU A 21 -0.87 8.42 1.05
C LEU A 21 -2.29 7.92 1.33
N LEU A 22 -2.53 7.35 2.49
CA LEU A 22 -3.86 6.90 2.90
C LEU A 22 -4.82 8.07 3.11
N GLU A 23 -4.35 9.15 3.72
CA GLU A 23 -5.15 10.37 3.90
C GLU A 23 -5.62 10.92 2.55
N ARG A 24 -4.72 11.01 1.57
CA ARG A 24 -5.08 11.49 0.23
C ARG A 24 -6.08 10.58 -0.45
N SER A 25 -5.93 9.28 -0.31
CA SER A 25 -6.88 8.30 -0.87
C SER A 25 -8.25 8.46 -0.22
N PHE A 26 -8.29 8.63 1.10
CA PHE A 26 -9.53 8.81 1.83
C PHE A 26 -10.22 10.12 1.44
N GLU A 27 -9.47 11.22 1.30
CA GLU A 27 -9.99 12.51 0.87
C GLU A 27 -10.62 12.47 -0.53
N ARG A 28 -10.09 11.60 -1.39
CA ARG A 28 -10.63 11.39 -2.74
C ARG A 28 -11.86 10.48 -2.76
N GLY A 29 -12.26 9.97 -1.61
CA GLY A 29 -13.40 9.07 -1.50
C GLY A 29 -13.12 7.64 -1.94
N TRP A 30 -11.85 7.25 -2.05
CA TRP A 30 -11.48 5.89 -2.45
C TRP A 30 -11.60 4.92 -1.29
N ARG A 31 -12.05 3.72 -1.60
CA ARG A 31 -12.01 2.62 -0.65
C ARG A 31 -10.69 1.88 -0.83
N VAL A 32 -9.98 1.65 0.28
CA VAL A 32 -8.60 1.17 0.26
C VAL A 32 -8.46 -0.11 1.07
N VAL A 33 -7.69 -1.06 0.54
CA VAL A 33 -7.18 -2.20 1.30
C VAL A 33 -5.66 -2.13 1.34
N VAL A 34 -5.07 -2.32 2.52
CA VAL A 34 -3.62 -2.34 2.73
C VAL A 34 -3.21 -3.75 3.11
N GLN A 35 -2.48 -4.42 2.22
CA GLN A 35 -1.97 -5.77 2.48
C GLN A 35 -0.57 -5.70 3.05
N THR A 36 -0.37 -6.31 4.22
CA THR A 36 0.95 -6.43 4.86
C THR A 36 1.51 -7.83 4.65
N GLY A 37 2.81 -7.98 4.92
CA GLY A 37 3.48 -9.26 4.77
C GLY A 37 3.22 -10.26 5.89
N SER A 38 2.64 -9.81 7.01
CA SER A 38 2.36 -10.67 8.17
C SER A 38 1.27 -10.06 9.06
N ASP A 39 0.70 -10.89 9.94
CA ASP A 39 -0.28 -10.43 10.93
C ASP A 39 0.32 -9.44 11.91
N GLU A 40 1.57 -9.64 12.33
CA GLU A 40 2.27 -8.73 13.24
C GLU A 40 2.44 -7.35 12.62
N ARG A 41 2.78 -7.28 11.34
CA ARG A 41 2.93 -6.00 10.65
C ARG A 41 1.60 -5.31 10.44
N ARG A 42 0.53 -6.07 10.16
CA ARG A 42 -0.83 -5.53 10.09
C ARG A 42 -1.19 -4.85 11.40
N ASP A 43 -0.98 -5.54 12.53
CA ASP A 43 -1.34 -5.01 13.84
C ASP A 43 -0.46 -3.82 14.23
N ALA A 44 0.82 -3.84 13.91
CA ALA A 44 1.72 -2.72 14.18
C ALA A 44 1.33 -1.47 13.38
N LEU A 45 0.98 -1.62 12.11
CA LEU A 45 0.54 -0.50 11.28
C LEU A 45 -0.83 0.03 11.75
N ASP A 46 -1.74 -0.85 12.12
CA ASP A 46 -3.03 -0.46 12.67
C ASP A 46 -2.86 0.44 13.89
N THR A 47 -2.02 0.02 14.84
CA THR A 47 -1.72 0.82 16.02
C THR A 47 -1.08 2.16 15.64
N HIS A 48 -0.13 2.14 14.72
CA HIS A 48 0.56 3.36 14.27
C HIS A 48 -0.41 4.37 13.64
N LEU A 49 -1.36 3.89 12.83
CA LEU A 49 -2.34 4.77 12.17
C LEU A 49 -3.31 5.43 13.14
N TRP A 50 -3.50 4.88 14.35
CA TRP A 50 -4.29 5.52 15.38
C TRP A 50 -3.52 6.64 16.08
N THR A 51 -2.19 6.63 16.07
CA THR A 51 -1.36 7.51 16.91
C THR A 51 -0.31 8.31 16.16
N TYR A 52 -0.22 8.21 14.83
CA TYR A 52 0.85 8.87 14.07
C TYR A 52 0.79 10.40 14.14
N ASN A 53 -0.38 10.96 14.37
CA ASN A 53 -0.57 12.40 14.52
C ASN A 53 -1.81 12.64 15.38
N GLU A 54 -1.62 13.28 16.53
CA GLU A 54 -2.71 13.52 17.50
C GLU A 54 -3.81 14.45 16.95
N PHE A 55 -3.51 15.23 15.90
CA PHE A 55 -4.46 16.16 15.30
C PHE A 55 -5.15 15.59 14.06
N SER A 56 -4.81 14.39 13.67
CA SER A 56 -5.39 13.73 12.50
C SER A 56 -6.19 12.51 12.90
N PHE A 57 -7.26 12.26 12.16
CA PHE A 57 -8.06 11.05 12.32
C PHE A 57 -8.21 10.38 10.97
N LEU A 58 -7.78 9.12 10.89
CA LEU A 58 -7.88 8.31 9.67
C LEU A 58 -8.78 7.12 9.95
N PRO A 59 -10.02 7.08 9.42
CA PRO A 59 -10.91 5.94 9.65
C PRO A 59 -10.33 4.67 9.03
N HIS A 60 -9.99 3.70 9.86
CA HIS A 60 -9.42 2.44 9.39
C HIS A 60 -9.69 1.32 10.40
N GLY A 61 -9.46 0.10 9.98
CA GLY A 61 -9.56 -1.06 10.84
C GLY A 61 -8.92 -2.27 10.19
N THR A 62 -8.97 -3.38 10.91
CA THR A 62 -8.54 -4.69 10.44
C THR A 62 -9.74 -5.63 10.40
N GLU A 63 -9.55 -6.84 9.85
CA GLU A 63 -10.61 -7.85 9.85
C GLU A 63 -11.03 -8.31 11.26
N ARG A 64 -10.29 -7.89 12.30
CA ARG A 64 -10.62 -8.17 13.71
C ARG A 64 -11.57 -7.13 14.34
N ASP A 65 -11.74 -5.98 13.69
CA ASP A 65 -12.47 -4.84 14.26
C ASP A 65 -13.95 -4.83 13.90
N GLY A 66 -14.58 -5.99 13.93
CA GLY A 66 -16.00 -6.11 13.67
C GLY A 66 -16.29 -6.36 12.19
N ASP A 67 -16.94 -5.43 11.50
CA ASP A 67 -17.35 -5.61 10.12
C ASP A 67 -16.28 -5.09 9.14
N PRO A 68 -15.43 -5.97 8.58
CA PRO A 68 -14.41 -5.52 7.63
C PRO A 68 -14.98 -4.92 6.36
N ALA A 69 -16.18 -5.32 5.94
CA ALA A 69 -16.80 -4.80 4.72
C ALA A 69 -17.13 -3.30 4.83
N SER A 70 -17.32 -2.78 6.03
CA SER A 70 -17.68 -1.38 6.24
C SER A 70 -16.48 -0.44 6.36
N GLN A 71 -15.26 -0.95 6.45
CA GLN A 71 -14.08 -0.13 6.65
C GLN A 71 -13.69 0.61 5.36
N PRO A 72 -13.57 1.95 5.39
CA PRO A 72 -13.07 2.69 4.22
C PRO A 72 -11.61 2.40 3.92
N ILE A 73 -10.81 2.12 4.96
CA ILE A 73 -9.43 1.65 4.84
C ILE A 73 -9.32 0.40 5.69
N LEU A 74 -9.04 -0.72 5.04
CA LEU A 74 -8.89 -2.01 5.73
C LEU A 74 -7.45 -2.49 5.63
N LEU A 75 -6.85 -2.85 6.78
CA LEU A 75 -5.55 -3.50 6.80
C LEU A 75 -5.75 -5.00 6.93
N THR A 76 -5.03 -5.76 6.11
CA THR A 76 -5.12 -7.22 6.09
C THR A 76 -3.76 -7.83 5.81
N ALA A 77 -3.54 -9.07 6.25
CA ALA A 77 -2.37 -9.85 5.89
C ALA A 77 -2.68 -10.88 4.79
N THR A 78 -3.88 -10.83 4.21
CA THR A 78 -4.33 -11.77 3.19
C THR A 78 -4.47 -11.09 1.82
N GLN A 79 -4.73 -11.90 0.80
CA GLN A 79 -4.98 -11.41 -0.55
C GLN A 79 -6.46 -11.06 -0.80
N ASP A 80 -7.31 -11.18 0.21
CA ASP A 80 -8.73 -10.92 0.12
C ASP A 80 -9.05 -9.42 -0.03
N ASN A 81 -10.24 -9.12 -0.52
CA ASN A 81 -10.74 -7.75 -0.65
C ASN A 81 -12.11 -7.64 0.03
N PRO A 82 -12.17 -7.73 1.38
CA PRO A 82 -13.45 -7.80 2.08
C PRO A 82 -14.25 -6.50 2.06
N ASN A 83 -13.59 -5.35 1.88
CA ASN A 83 -14.25 -4.04 1.87
C ASN A 83 -14.52 -3.51 0.47
N SER A 84 -14.42 -4.35 -0.54
CA SER A 84 -14.64 -3.97 -1.94
C SER A 84 -13.81 -2.75 -2.35
N ALA A 85 -12.54 -2.76 -1.99
CA ALA A 85 -11.63 -1.66 -2.28
C ALA A 85 -11.33 -1.56 -3.77
N THR A 86 -11.21 -0.34 -4.28
CA THR A 86 -10.77 -0.06 -5.65
C THR A 86 -9.28 0.26 -5.71
N VAL A 87 -8.66 0.53 -4.55
CA VAL A 87 -7.23 0.80 -4.44
C VAL A 87 -6.60 -0.18 -3.45
N ARG A 88 -5.55 -0.84 -3.88
CA ARG A 88 -4.82 -1.79 -3.03
C ARG A 88 -3.38 -1.33 -2.82
N PHE A 89 -2.99 -1.21 -1.55
CA PHE A 89 -1.61 -0.97 -1.16
C PHE A 89 -0.96 -2.29 -0.77
N LEU A 90 0.27 -2.49 -1.21
CA LEU A 90 1.07 -3.68 -0.91
C LEU A 90 2.34 -3.22 -0.22
N VAL A 91 2.45 -3.53 1.06
CA VAL A 91 3.53 -3.06 1.92
C VAL A 91 4.20 -4.25 2.61
N ASP A 92 5.38 -4.03 3.18
CA ASP A 92 6.11 -5.04 3.95
C ASP A 92 6.29 -6.36 3.17
N ARG A 93 6.63 -6.26 1.89
CA ARG A 93 6.90 -7.42 1.03
C ARG A 93 5.68 -8.35 0.86
N ALA A 94 4.49 -7.79 0.92
CA ALA A 94 3.27 -8.57 0.72
C ALA A 94 3.23 -9.18 -0.68
N ASP A 95 2.73 -10.41 -0.77
CA ASP A 95 2.60 -11.13 -2.04
C ASP A 95 1.28 -10.71 -2.69
N PRO A 96 1.30 -10.08 -3.88
CA PRO A 96 0.10 -9.52 -4.47
C PRO A 96 -0.85 -10.59 -5.00
N PRO A 97 -2.19 -10.33 -4.90
CA PRO A 97 -3.17 -11.12 -5.62
C PRO A 97 -3.25 -10.66 -7.08
N ASP A 98 -4.21 -11.19 -7.83
CA ASP A 98 -4.55 -10.63 -9.14
C ASP A 98 -4.99 -9.17 -8.95
N LEU A 99 -4.34 -8.25 -9.66
CA LEU A 99 -4.58 -6.82 -9.54
C LEU A 99 -5.67 -6.30 -10.49
N SER A 100 -6.17 -7.14 -11.38
CA SER A 100 -7.18 -6.75 -12.38
C SER A 100 -8.46 -6.14 -11.80
N PRO A 101 -8.96 -6.56 -10.61
CA PRO A 101 -10.15 -5.95 -10.04
C PRO A 101 -9.97 -4.52 -9.52
N TYR A 102 -8.74 -4.05 -9.39
CA TYR A 102 -8.44 -2.74 -8.81
C TYR A 102 -8.24 -1.69 -9.89
N GLU A 103 -8.64 -0.46 -9.59
CA GLU A 103 -8.32 0.68 -10.45
C GLU A 103 -6.86 1.10 -10.26
N ARG A 104 -6.35 0.96 -9.02
CA ARG A 104 -4.99 1.33 -8.68
C ARG A 104 -4.41 0.33 -7.69
N ALA A 105 -3.13 0.01 -7.88
CA ALA A 105 -2.34 -0.76 -6.92
C ALA A 105 -1.05 -0.01 -6.63
N VAL A 106 -0.63 0.02 -5.37
CA VAL A 106 0.53 0.77 -4.94
C VAL A 106 1.46 -0.17 -4.17
N PHE A 107 2.65 -0.41 -4.71
CA PHE A 107 3.71 -1.13 -4.02
C PHE A 107 4.61 -0.13 -3.33
N ILE A 108 4.84 -0.32 -2.03
CA ILE A 108 5.78 0.51 -1.26
C ILE A 108 6.84 -0.43 -0.69
N PHE A 109 8.08 -0.21 -1.02
CA PHE A 109 9.17 -1.08 -0.61
C PHE A 109 10.41 -0.29 -0.20
N ASP A 110 11.20 -0.89 0.70
CA ASP A 110 12.45 -0.30 1.18
C ASP A 110 13.54 -0.51 0.14
N GLY A 111 13.99 0.56 -0.49
CA GLY A 111 15.04 0.52 -1.50
C GLY A 111 16.42 0.16 -0.94
N ASN A 112 16.59 0.19 0.39
CA ASN A 112 17.83 -0.21 1.04
C ASN A 112 17.85 -1.71 1.37
N ASP A 113 16.73 -2.41 1.20
CA ASP A 113 16.62 -3.86 1.41
C ASP A 113 16.77 -4.54 0.05
N GLY A 114 17.88 -5.27 -0.14
CA GLY A 114 18.17 -5.92 -1.41
C GLY A 114 17.15 -6.97 -1.81
N GLU A 115 16.56 -7.69 -0.86
CA GLU A 115 15.52 -8.69 -1.14
C GLU A 115 14.22 -8.01 -1.57
N ALA A 116 13.83 -6.92 -0.89
CA ALA A 116 12.64 -6.17 -1.26
C ALA A 116 12.80 -5.55 -2.66
N LEU A 117 13.98 -5.07 -2.98
CA LEU A 117 14.28 -4.50 -4.30
C LEU A 117 14.18 -5.56 -5.40
N THR A 118 14.69 -6.76 -5.15
CA THR A 118 14.61 -7.88 -6.09
C THR A 118 13.15 -8.29 -6.32
N GLU A 119 12.38 -8.37 -5.26
CA GLU A 119 10.94 -8.69 -5.35
C GLU A 119 10.17 -7.61 -6.12
N ALA A 120 10.49 -6.35 -5.88
CA ALA A 120 9.85 -5.24 -6.61
C ALA A 120 10.12 -5.31 -8.11
N ARG A 121 11.33 -5.69 -8.50
CA ARG A 121 11.68 -5.87 -9.92
C ARG A 121 10.89 -7.02 -10.54
N ALA A 122 10.71 -8.12 -9.81
CA ALA A 122 9.92 -9.25 -10.27
C ALA A 122 8.44 -8.86 -10.42
N HIS A 123 7.90 -8.11 -9.46
CA HIS A 123 6.52 -7.61 -9.52
C HIS A 123 6.33 -6.66 -10.70
N TRP A 124 7.31 -5.80 -10.98
CA TRP A 124 7.29 -4.91 -12.14
C TRP A 124 7.11 -5.68 -13.44
N LYS A 125 7.89 -6.74 -13.62
CA LYS A 125 7.81 -7.60 -14.82
C LYS A 125 6.46 -8.27 -14.92
N SER A 126 5.95 -8.81 -13.81
CA SER A 126 4.65 -9.48 -13.77
C SER A 126 3.50 -8.53 -14.12
N VAL A 127 3.55 -7.32 -13.58
CA VAL A 127 2.54 -6.28 -13.82
C VAL A 127 2.52 -5.91 -15.30
N LYS A 128 3.68 -5.71 -15.90
CA LYS A 128 3.77 -5.41 -17.34
C LYS A 128 3.25 -6.56 -18.19
N ALA A 129 3.64 -7.79 -17.85
CA ALA A 129 3.20 -8.98 -18.57
C ALA A 129 1.68 -9.18 -18.49
N ALA A 130 1.05 -8.76 -17.41
CA ALA A 130 -0.40 -8.82 -17.22
C ALA A 130 -1.16 -7.70 -17.95
N GLY A 131 -0.45 -6.78 -18.60
CA GLY A 131 -1.08 -5.69 -19.36
C GLY A 131 -1.43 -4.46 -18.54
N HIS A 132 -0.98 -4.37 -17.28
CA HIS A 132 -1.18 -3.18 -16.46
C HIS A 132 -0.15 -2.10 -16.80
N THR A 133 -0.38 -0.89 -16.29
CA THR A 133 0.48 0.27 -16.56
C THR A 133 1.30 0.62 -15.32
N PRO A 134 2.57 0.16 -15.22
CA PRO A 134 3.40 0.46 -14.05
C PRO A 134 4.15 1.78 -14.21
N THR A 135 4.32 2.49 -13.09
CA THR A 135 5.21 3.64 -12.97
C THR A 135 6.10 3.44 -11.75
N TYR A 136 7.30 4.00 -11.80
CA TYR A 136 8.30 3.84 -10.74
C TYR A 136 8.67 5.20 -10.18
N TRP A 137 8.56 5.35 -8.86
CA TRP A 137 8.80 6.59 -8.15
C TRP A 137 9.84 6.38 -7.06
N GLN A 138 10.80 7.28 -6.97
CA GLN A 138 11.87 7.21 -5.97
C GLN A 138 11.94 8.52 -5.20
N GLN A 139 12.21 8.43 -3.89
CA GLN A 139 12.41 9.61 -3.07
C GLN A 139 13.76 10.25 -3.38
N GLU A 140 13.76 11.55 -3.67
CA GLU A 140 14.96 12.35 -3.82
C GLU A 140 14.74 13.67 -3.09
N SER A 141 15.57 13.96 -2.08
CA SER A 141 15.48 15.20 -1.29
C SER A 141 14.06 15.44 -0.74
N GLY A 142 13.42 14.38 -0.25
CA GLY A 142 12.07 14.45 0.33
C GLY A 142 10.94 14.55 -0.68
N LYS A 143 11.22 14.45 -1.97
CA LYS A 143 10.22 14.53 -3.04
C LYS A 143 10.17 13.22 -3.82
N TRP A 144 8.99 12.93 -4.37
CA TRP A 144 8.79 11.79 -5.25
C TRP A 144 9.14 12.17 -6.68
N VAL A 145 10.10 11.45 -7.25
CA VAL A 145 10.55 11.67 -8.62
C VAL A 145 10.23 10.43 -9.46
N LYS A 146 9.54 10.62 -10.56
CA LYS A 146 9.20 9.52 -11.47
C LYS A 146 10.44 9.08 -12.25
N LYS A 147 10.80 7.81 -12.15
CA LYS A 147 11.99 7.23 -12.79
C LYS A 147 11.66 6.37 -14.01
N ALA A 148 10.43 5.84 -14.09
CA ALA A 148 10.05 5.00 -15.22
C ALA A 148 8.54 4.96 -15.45
#